data_067d76117fc8696682cac42afdf0c4d7
#
_entry.id   067d76117fc8696682cac42afdf0c4d7
#
_cell.length_a   1.000
_cell.length_b   1.000
_cell.length_c   1.000
_cell.angle_alpha   90.00
_cell.angle_beta   90.00
_cell.angle_gamma   90.00
#
_symmetry.space_group_name_H-M   'P 1'
#
loop_
_entity.id
_entity.type
_entity.pdbx_description
1 polymer ?
#
loop_
_entity_poly.entity_id
_entity_poly.type
_entity_poly.pdbx_seq_one_letter_code
_entity_poly.pdbx_strand_id
1 'polypeptide(L)'
;MHVRIVFYLLPASGKTTREEVYTYSYDYADRVSKVEHTLGGSKITLYDCDYGKFRRLYTKLLHGSATNKQSYTYNVCSWLTGISGTRFTQNLYYNTGVGTAKYNGSISSMTWKSGNESTVRGYKFTYDGLDRVLNATYGETASISTNANRFSENVTGYDKNGNIKGLQRYGQLSSTSYGLIDNLTLTLNGNQLSCVEDAVSTAAYGTNTAFVNGASVAGEYAYDANGNLTKDL
;
A
#
# COMPACT_ATOMS: atom_id res chain seq x y z
N MET A 1 -5.00 18.85 25.22
CA MET A 1 -6.08 19.61 24.54
C MET A 1 -7.12 18.63 24.01
N HIS A 2 -8.41 18.99 24.04
CA HIS A 2 -9.47 18.20 23.41
C HIS A 2 -10.22 19.05 22.41
N VAL A 3 -10.50 18.50 21.24
CA VAL A 3 -11.36 19.11 20.22
C VAL A 3 -12.55 18.20 19.99
N ARG A 4 -13.76 18.76 19.98
CA ARG A 4 -15.01 18.04 19.75
C ARG A 4 -15.63 18.55 18.46
N ILE A 5 -15.93 17.63 17.53
CA ILE A 5 -16.69 17.91 16.30
C ILE A 5 -18.03 17.19 16.40
N VAL A 6 -19.11 17.93 16.16
CA VAL A 6 -20.48 17.41 16.29
C VAL A 6 -21.18 17.54 14.96
N PHE A 7 -21.78 16.45 14.50
CA PHE A 7 -22.67 16.40 13.36
C PHE A 7 -24.08 16.07 13.84
N TYR A 8 -25.07 16.78 13.31
CA TYR A 8 -26.47 16.48 13.54
C TYR A 8 -27.05 15.80 12.32
N LEU A 9 -27.37 14.52 12.46
CA LEU A 9 -28.04 13.75 11.41
C LEU A 9 -29.53 14.12 11.45
N LEU A 10 -29.99 14.89 10.46
CA LEU A 10 -31.39 15.26 10.33
C LEU A 10 -32.25 14.01 10.04
N PRO A 11 -33.35 13.81 10.75
CA PRO A 11 -34.17 12.64 10.56
C PRO A 11 -34.97 12.73 9.26
N ALA A 12 -35.14 11.58 8.60
CA ALA A 12 -36.28 11.40 7.69
C ALA A 12 -37.60 11.54 8.50
N SER A 13 -38.69 11.97 7.86
CA SER A 13 -39.98 12.18 8.49
C SER A 13 -40.33 11.07 9.51
N GLY A 14 -40.63 11.48 10.76
CA GLY A 14 -41.03 10.57 11.85
C GLY A 14 -39.90 9.94 12.66
N LYS A 15 -38.61 10.32 12.45
CA LYS A 15 -37.46 9.82 13.24
C LYS A 15 -36.83 10.93 14.08
N THR A 16 -36.14 10.55 15.14
CA THR A 16 -35.44 11.49 16.04
C THR A 16 -34.09 11.90 15.47
N THR A 17 -33.71 13.16 15.66
CA THR A 17 -32.34 13.65 15.38
C THR A 17 -31.29 12.81 16.14
N ARG A 18 -30.24 12.39 15.49
CA ARG A 18 -29.10 11.72 16.12
C ARG A 18 -27.88 12.64 16.10
N GLU A 19 -27.23 12.71 17.24
CA GLU A 19 -25.95 13.40 17.38
C GLU A 19 -24.82 12.39 17.11
N GLU A 20 -23.90 12.76 16.21
CA GLU A 20 -22.66 12.06 15.95
C GLU A 20 -21.49 12.94 16.40
N VAL A 21 -20.67 12.45 17.32
CA VAL A 21 -19.60 13.24 17.94
C VAL A 21 -18.26 12.56 17.75
N TYR A 22 -17.30 13.31 17.24
CA TYR A 22 -15.89 12.94 17.24
C TYR A 22 -15.14 13.76 18.29
N THR A 23 -14.42 13.07 19.19
CA THR A 23 -13.58 13.71 20.22
C THR A 23 -12.13 13.37 19.94
N TYR A 24 -11.32 14.42 19.74
CA TYR A 24 -9.88 14.32 19.51
C TYR A 24 -9.14 14.72 20.77
N SER A 25 -8.24 13.88 21.25
CA SER A 25 -7.31 14.19 22.33
C SER A 25 -5.91 14.38 21.74
N TYR A 26 -5.17 15.31 22.31
CA TYR A 26 -3.81 15.64 21.86
C TYR A 26 -2.83 15.46 22.99
N ASP A 27 -1.61 15.08 22.68
CA ASP A 27 -0.51 15.05 23.63
C ASP A 27 0.07 16.46 23.85
N TYR A 28 1.14 16.54 24.66
CA TYR A 28 1.82 17.81 24.99
C TYR A 28 2.53 18.47 23.81
N ALA A 29 2.69 17.76 22.68
CA ALA A 29 3.32 18.25 21.45
C ALA A 29 2.28 18.46 20.33
N ASP A 30 1.00 18.64 20.69
CA ASP A 30 -0.16 18.86 19.81
C ASP A 30 -0.37 17.77 18.74
N ARG A 31 0.06 16.52 19.04
CA ARG A 31 -0.22 15.38 18.17
C ARG A 31 -1.48 14.66 18.65
N VAL A 32 -2.31 14.20 17.71
CA VAL A 32 -3.51 13.43 18.06
C VAL A 32 -3.09 12.13 18.77
N SER A 33 -3.41 12.01 20.05
CA SER A 33 -3.15 10.81 20.86
C SER A 33 -4.33 9.85 20.87
N LYS A 34 -5.57 10.36 20.77
CA LYS A 34 -6.77 9.51 20.80
C LYS A 34 -7.89 10.11 19.96
N VAL A 35 -8.65 9.27 19.29
CA VAL A 35 -9.92 9.64 18.64
C VAL A 35 -11.04 8.73 19.12
N GLU A 36 -12.11 9.32 19.58
CA GLU A 36 -13.32 8.66 20.04
C GLU A 36 -14.50 9.09 19.19
N HIS A 37 -15.41 8.18 18.94
CA HIS A 37 -16.65 8.41 18.21
C HIS A 37 -17.84 8.04 19.12
N THR A 38 -18.84 8.91 19.17
CA THR A 38 -20.08 8.68 19.91
C THR A 38 -21.25 8.82 18.95
N LEU A 39 -22.11 7.82 18.89
CA LEU A 39 -23.33 7.81 18.10
C LEU A 39 -24.49 7.31 18.97
N GLY A 40 -25.54 8.13 19.12
CA GLY A 40 -26.71 7.78 19.91
C GLY A 40 -26.38 7.41 21.38
N GLY A 41 -25.39 8.08 21.97
CA GLY A 41 -24.93 7.84 23.34
C GLY A 41 -23.90 6.69 23.50
N SER A 42 -23.71 5.85 22.50
CA SER A 42 -22.70 4.80 22.52
C SER A 42 -21.35 5.34 22.06
N LYS A 43 -20.33 5.24 22.94
CA LYS A 43 -18.99 5.74 22.71
C LYS A 43 -18.03 4.60 22.39
N ILE A 44 -17.25 4.74 21.31
CA ILE A 44 -16.17 3.82 20.93
C ILE A 44 -14.87 4.60 20.74
N THR A 45 -13.74 3.98 21.08
CA THR A 45 -12.42 4.48 20.71
C THR A 45 -12.09 4.02 19.29
N LEU A 46 -11.89 4.95 18.35
CA LEU A 46 -11.48 4.60 16.99
C LEU A 46 -10.01 4.19 16.98
N TYR A 47 -9.16 5.00 17.58
CA TYR A 47 -7.75 4.66 17.81
C TYR A 47 -7.16 5.43 18.97
N ASP A 48 -6.08 4.90 19.52
CA ASP A 48 -5.26 5.44 20.59
C ASP A 48 -3.79 5.28 20.20
N CYS A 49 -3.00 6.35 20.28
CA CYS A 49 -1.64 6.43 19.79
C CYS A 49 -0.67 6.90 20.86
N ASP A 50 0.45 6.17 21.02
CA ASP A 50 1.60 6.62 21.78
C ASP A 50 2.73 7.04 20.84
N TYR A 51 3.42 8.09 21.22
CA TYR A 51 4.57 8.61 20.50
C TYR A 51 5.84 8.49 21.33
N GLY A 52 6.91 8.03 20.70
CA GLY A 52 8.23 7.90 21.34
C GLY A 52 8.98 9.23 21.48
N LYS A 53 10.16 9.16 22.10
CA LYS A 53 11.02 10.32 22.39
C LYS A 53 11.36 11.20 21.18
N PHE A 54 11.43 10.61 19.99
CA PHE A 54 11.74 11.31 18.73
C PHE A 54 10.49 11.71 17.94
N ARG A 55 9.35 11.91 18.59
CA ARG A 55 8.07 12.28 18.01
C ARG A 55 7.50 11.26 16.99
N ARG A 56 8.06 10.05 16.93
CA ARG A 56 7.60 8.98 16.03
C ARG A 56 6.48 8.20 16.70
N LEU A 57 5.52 7.73 15.89
CA LEU A 57 4.48 6.82 16.37
C LEU A 57 5.11 5.55 16.92
N TYR A 58 4.87 5.23 18.18
CA TYR A 58 5.41 4.06 18.84
C TYR A 58 4.42 2.92 18.93
N THR A 59 3.18 3.23 19.31
CA THR A 59 2.07 2.26 19.28
C THR A 59 0.80 2.89 18.77
N LYS A 60 -0.07 2.05 18.20
CA LYS A 60 -1.43 2.40 17.81
C LYS A 60 -2.37 1.26 18.19
N LEU A 61 -3.40 1.55 18.95
CA LEU A 61 -4.50 0.64 19.25
C LEU A 61 -5.70 1.02 18.41
N LEU A 62 -6.22 0.09 17.63
CA LEU A 62 -7.49 0.26 16.90
C LEU A 62 -8.64 -0.25 17.76
N HIS A 63 -9.74 0.48 17.79
CA HIS A 63 -10.92 0.20 18.62
C HIS A 63 -10.61 0.04 20.13
N GLY A 64 -9.54 0.68 20.62
CA GLY A 64 -9.11 0.55 22.02
C GLY A 64 -8.76 -0.88 22.45
N SER A 65 -8.63 -1.80 21.50
CA SER A 65 -8.41 -3.23 21.76
C SER A 65 -6.92 -3.58 21.75
N ALA A 66 -6.44 -4.21 22.82
CA ALA A 66 -5.08 -4.72 22.91
C ALA A 66 -4.75 -5.75 21.80
N THR A 67 -5.76 -6.51 21.34
CA THR A 67 -5.62 -7.48 20.24
C THR A 67 -5.34 -6.79 18.90
N ASN A 68 -5.74 -5.53 18.76
CA ASN A 68 -5.52 -4.72 17.56
C ASN A 68 -4.35 -3.74 17.72
N LYS A 69 -3.49 -3.96 18.72
CA LYS A 69 -2.29 -3.16 18.93
C LYS A 69 -1.29 -3.39 17.82
N GLN A 70 -0.74 -2.29 17.31
CA GLN A 70 0.40 -2.26 16.41
C GLN A 70 1.53 -1.49 17.08
N SER A 71 2.75 -2.02 17.03
CA SER A 71 3.98 -1.38 17.51
C SER A 71 4.88 -1.09 16.33
N TYR A 72 5.56 0.03 16.37
CA TYR A 72 6.40 0.54 15.27
C TYR A 72 7.84 0.68 15.74
N THR A 73 8.78 0.25 14.92
CA THR A 73 10.23 0.37 15.16
C THR A 73 10.88 1.17 14.05
N TYR A 74 11.97 1.85 14.38
CA TYR A 74 12.67 2.75 13.47
C TYR A 74 14.17 2.62 13.65
N ASN A 75 14.94 2.88 12.60
CA ASN A 75 16.38 3.02 12.68
C ASN A 75 16.80 4.43 13.13
N VAL A 76 18.10 4.67 13.21
CA VAL A 76 18.69 5.97 13.61
C VAL A 76 18.34 7.11 12.64
N CYS A 77 18.11 6.80 11.37
CA CYS A 77 17.67 7.76 10.33
C CYS A 77 16.17 8.05 10.39
N SER A 78 15.44 7.55 11.38
CA SER A 78 13.98 7.64 11.52
C SER A 78 13.19 6.90 10.43
N TRP A 79 13.82 6.00 9.68
CA TRP A 79 13.12 5.15 8.74
C TRP A 79 12.42 4.01 9.48
N LEU A 80 11.18 3.72 9.10
CA LEU A 80 10.41 2.61 9.67
C LEU A 80 11.10 1.27 9.35
N THR A 81 11.39 0.47 10.36
CA THR A 81 12.00 -0.85 10.20
C THR A 81 11.05 -1.99 10.50
N GLY A 82 9.97 -1.73 11.21
CA GLY A 82 9.01 -2.78 11.50
C GLY A 82 7.67 -2.28 12.01
N ILE A 83 6.66 -3.06 11.71
CA ILE A 83 5.32 -3.00 12.30
C ILE A 83 5.06 -4.38 12.90
N SER A 84 4.70 -4.44 14.17
CA SER A 84 4.35 -5.72 14.80
C SER A 84 3.01 -5.63 15.51
N GLY A 85 2.17 -6.63 15.26
CA GLY A 85 0.86 -6.77 15.87
C GLY A 85 0.33 -8.19 15.68
N THR A 86 -0.71 -8.53 16.42
CA THR A 86 -1.32 -9.88 16.37
C THR A 86 -1.88 -10.21 14.98
N ARG A 87 -2.39 -9.20 14.27
CA ARG A 87 -3.05 -9.40 12.96
C ARG A 87 -2.14 -9.18 11.77
N PHE A 88 -1.02 -8.50 11.97
CA PHE A 88 -0.10 -8.15 10.89
C PHE A 88 1.28 -7.86 11.44
N THR A 89 2.30 -8.37 10.78
CA THR A 89 3.71 -8.07 11.04
C THR A 89 4.39 -7.75 9.73
N GLN A 90 5.20 -6.68 9.71
CA GLN A 90 6.01 -6.28 8.56
C GLN A 90 7.40 -5.87 9.02
N ASN A 91 8.42 -6.23 8.25
CA ASN A 91 9.78 -5.74 8.42
C ASN A 91 10.25 -5.08 7.13
N LEU A 92 10.89 -3.95 7.25
CA LEU A 92 11.49 -3.18 6.17
C LEU A 92 13.00 -3.13 6.36
N TYR A 93 13.73 -3.50 5.36
CA TYR A 93 15.18 -3.57 5.35
C TYR A 93 15.74 -2.56 4.35
N TYR A 94 16.81 -1.90 4.73
CA TYR A 94 17.49 -0.87 3.92
C TYR A 94 18.91 -1.34 3.57
N ASN A 95 19.80 -1.29 4.54
CA ASN A 95 21.20 -1.75 4.44
C ASN A 95 21.45 -3.14 5.04
N THR A 96 20.39 -3.80 5.45
CA THR A 96 20.38 -5.17 6.02
C THR A 96 19.37 -6.02 5.24
N GLY A 97 19.20 -7.28 5.66
CA GLY A 97 18.26 -8.21 5.02
C GLY A 97 18.86 -8.91 3.80
N VAL A 98 17.98 -9.42 2.94
CA VAL A 98 18.35 -10.30 1.81
C VAL A 98 18.45 -9.58 0.47
N GLY A 99 18.14 -8.28 0.43
CA GLY A 99 18.30 -7.44 -0.76
C GLY A 99 19.68 -6.80 -0.84
N THR A 100 19.96 -6.10 -1.94
CA THR A 100 21.17 -5.27 -2.07
C THR A 100 21.06 -4.07 -1.14
N ALA A 101 22.06 -3.90 -0.25
CA ALA A 101 22.07 -2.84 0.75
C ALA A 101 21.89 -1.44 0.13
N LYS A 102 21.00 -0.65 0.72
CA LYS A 102 20.71 0.74 0.36
C LYS A 102 20.92 1.65 1.57
N TYR A 103 21.57 2.79 1.36
CA TYR A 103 21.93 3.75 2.41
C TYR A 103 21.27 5.12 2.23
N ASN A 104 20.46 5.26 1.18
CA ASN A 104 19.76 6.49 0.78
C ASN A 104 18.27 6.51 1.21
N GLY A 105 17.78 5.49 1.92
CA GLY A 105 16.40 5.36 2.32
C GLY A 105 15.54 4.48 1.41
N SER A 106 16.09 4.00 0.30
CA SER A 106 15.41 3.01 -0.54
C SER A 106 15.35 1.65 0.18
N ILE A 107 14.21 0.99 0.11
CA ILE A 107 13.99 -0.32 0.76
C ILE A 107 14.67 -1.40 -0.07
N SER A 108 15.61 -2.13 0.51
CA SER A 108 16.31 -3.25 -0.16
C SER A 108 15.47 -4.52 -0.23
N SER A 109 14.74 -4.79 0.84
CA SER A 109 13.78 -5.90 0.93
C SER A 109 12.74 -5.64 2.00
N MET A 110 11.61 -6.33 1.90
CA MET A 110 10.60 -6.33 2.95
C MET A 110 10.01 -7.72 3.14
N THR A 111 9.56 -8.00 4.36
CA THR A 111 8.80 -9.22 4.67
C THR A 111 7.53 -8.87 5.42
N TRP A 112 6.49 -9.68 5.25
CA TRP A 112 5.26 -9.55 6.03
C TRP A 112 4.61 -10.89 6.30
N LYS A 113 3.73 -10.87 7.30
CA LYS A 113 2.88 -12.00 7.68
C LYS A 113 1.52 -11.49 8.15
N SER A 114 0.45 -12.10 7.70
CA SER A 114 -0.91 -11.77 8.11
C SER A 114 -1.39 -12.70 9.23
N GLY A 115 -1.92 -12.13 10.30
CA GLY A 115 -2.60 -12.83 11.37
C GLY A 115 -1.87 -14.07 11.87
N ASN A 116 -2.56 -15.19 11.89
CA ASN A 116 -2.06 -16.47 12.37
C ASN A 116 -1.38 -17.31 11.28
N GLU A 117 -1.18 -16.78 10.08
CA GLU A 117 -0.46 -17.51 9.03
C GLU A 117 0.98 -17.84 9.47
N SER A 118 1.44 -19.02 9.12
CA SER A 118 2.85 -19.41 9.34
C SER A 118 3.77 -18.87 8.25
N THR A 119 3.24 -18.64 7.04
CA THR A 119 4.00 -18.23 5.86
C THR A 119 4.42 -16.77 5.97
N VAL A 120 5.73 -16.54 5.93
CA VAL A 120 6.31 -15.21 5.74
C VAL A 120 6.44 -14.98 4.24
N ARG A 121 5.94 -13.86 3.75
CA ARG A 121 6.06 -13.41 2.36
C ARG A 121 6.97 -12.21 2.30
N GLY A 122 7.57 -11.95 1.16
CA GLY A 122 8.45 -10.79 1.01
C GLY A 122 8.73 -10.42 -0.44
N TYR A 123 9.35 -9.24 -0.56
CA TYR A 123 9.92 -8.75 -1.79
C TYR A 123 11.38 -8.35 -1.60
N LYS A 124 12.20 -8.64 -2.62
CA LYS A 124 13.51 -8.02 -2.82
C LYS A 124 13.41 -7.01 -3.95
N PHE A 125 13.95 -5.81 -3.71
CA PHE A 125 13.89 -4.73 -4.68
C PHE A 125 15.25 -4.51 -5.34
N THR A 126 15.23 -4.23 -6.63
CA THR A 126 16.39 -3.71 -7.37
C THR A 126 16.03 -2.35 -7.97
N TYR A 127 17.05 -1.55 -8.15
CA TYR A 127 16.91 -0.15 -8.57
C TYR A 127 17.88 0.14 -9.70
N ASP A 128 17.54 1.09 -10.54
CA ASP A 128 18.47 1.62 -11.55
C ASP A 128 19.43 2.66 -10.94
N GLY A 129 20.26 3.27 -11.78
CA GLY A 129 21.24 4.28 -11.36
C GLY A 129 20.64 5.61 -10.87
N LEU A 130 19.33 5.80 -11.05
CA LEU A 130 18.56 6.96 -10.55
C LEU A 130 17.69 6.59 -9.34
N ASP A 131 17.93 5.41 -8.73
CA ASP A 131 17.15 4.86 -7.61
C ASP A 131 15.66 4.63 -7.91
N ARG A 132 15.29 4.40 -9.18
CA ARG A 132 13.95 3.97 -9.56
C ARG A 132 13.85 2.45 -9.48
N VAL A 133 12.71 1.92 -9.03
CA VAL A 133 12.49 0.48 -8.90
C VAL A 133 12.54 -0.20 -10.28
N LEU A 134 13.39 -1.20 -10.43
CA LEU A 134 13.40 -2.10 -11.60
C LEU A 134 12.62 -3.39 -11.33
N ASN A 135 12.90 -4.05 -10.21
CA ASN A 135 12.25 -5.31 -9.89
C ASN A 135 11.78 -5.35 -8.45
N ALA A 136 10.59 -5.88 -8.25
CA ALA A 136 10.06 -6.36 -6.97
C ALA A 136 9.94 -7.88 -7.06
N THR A 137 11.01 -8.59 -6.68
CA THR A 137 11.07 -10.06 -6.77
C THR A 137 10.41 -10.66 -5.55
N TYR A 138 9.27 -11.31 -5.74
CA TYR A 138 8.53 -12.02 -4.70
C TYR A 138 9.24 -13.28 -4.24
N GLY A 139 9.04 -13.64 -2.99
CA GLY A 139 9.39 -14.94 -2.44
C GLY A 139 8.79 -15.14 -1.05
N GLU A 140 8.87 -16.36 -0.57
CA GLU A 140 8.39 -16.73 0.76
C GLU A 140 9.56 -17.15 1.64
N THR A 141 9.31 -17.33 2.96
CA THR A 141 10.27 -17.46 4.04
C THR A 141 10.97 -16.14 4.41
N ALA A 142 11.66 -16.12 5.54
CA ALA A 142 12.44 -14.95 5.98
C ALA A 142 13.58 -14.58 5.00
N SER A 143 14.08 -15.55 4.23
CA SER A 143 15.12 -15.35 3.21
C SER A 143 14.57 -15.02 1.82
N ILE A 144 13.23 -14.96 1.65
CA ILE A 144 12.55 -14.67 0.38
C ILE A 144 13.11 -15.59 -0.74
N SER A 145 13.17 -16.90 -0.48
CA SER A 145 13.89 -17.86 -1.33
C SER A 145 13.02 -18.95 -1.93
N THR A 146 11.84 -19.21 -1.35
CA THR A 146 10.91 -20.24 -1.86
C THR A 146 9.74 -19.58 -2.59
N ASN A 147 9.10 -20.33 -3.47
CA ASN A 147 7.97 -19.83 -4.28
C ASN A 147 8.28 -18.52 -5.01
N ALA A 148 9.54 -18.36 -5.41
CA ALA A 148 10.03 -17.16 -6.06
C ALA A 148 9.23 -16.84 -7.33
N ASN A 149 9.08 -15.56 -7.59
CA ASN A 149 8.42 -15.00 -8.77
C ASN A 149 6.90 -15.25 -8.89
N ARG A 150 6.23 -15.81 -7.87
CA ARG A 150 4.77 -16.02 -7.95
C ARG A 150 3.98 -14.73 -8.16
N PHE A 151 4.45 -13.61 -7.56
CA PHE A 151 3.82 -12.30 -7.61
C PHE A 151 4.86 -11.20 -7.84
N SER A 152 5.89 -11.49 -8.61
CA SER A 152 6.93 -10.50 -8.94
C SER A 152 6.42 -9.47 -9.92
N GLU A 153 6.97 -8.26 -9.83
CA GLU A 153 6.73 -7.17 -10.76
C GLU A 153 8.06 -6.60 -11.24
N ASN A 154 8.19 -6.41 -12.57
CA ASN A 154 9.41 -5.93 -13.20
C ASN A 154 9.08 -4.75 -14.10
N VAL A 155 9.70 -3.60 -13.86
CA VAL A 155 9.65 -2.46 -14.78
C VAL A 155 10.69 -2.68 -15.85
N THR A 156 10.26 -2.85 -17.11
CA THR A 156 11.13 -3.15 -18.23
C THR A 156 11.71 -1.91 -18.90
N GLY A 157 11.23 -0.73 -18.56
CA GLY A 157 11.79 0.53 -19.06
C GLY A 157 11.14 1.77 -18.48
N TYR A 158 11.94 2.82 -18.44
CA TYR A 158 11.52 4.19 -18.13
C TYR A 158 11.85 5.11 -19.30
N ASP A 159 11.07 6.17 -19.46
CA ASP A 159 11.47 7.28 -20.32
C ASP A 159 12.41 8.25 -19.58
N LYS A 160 12.80 9.34 -20.28
CA LYS A 160 13.69 10.37 -19.70
C LYS A 160 13.05 11.19 -18.59
N ASN A 161 11.72 11.23 -18.51
CA ASN A 161 10.95 11.93 -17.48
C ASN A 161 10.69 11.03 -16.26
N GLY A 162 11.04 9.72 -16.33
CA GLY A 162 10.81 8.75 -15.27
C GLY A 162 9.46 8.03 -15.36
N ASN A 163 8.70 8.21 -16.44
CA ASN A 163 7.48 7.46 -16.67
C ASN A 163 7.78 6.01 -17.01
N ILE A 164 6.99 5.08 -16.49
CA ILE A 164 7.09 3.65 -16.81
C ILE A 164 6.65 3.43 -18.25
N LYS A 165 7.47 2.76 -19.05
CA LYS A 165 7.18 2.37 -20.44
C LYS A 165 6.84 0.91 -20.61
N GLY A 166 7.20 0.08 -19.66
CA GLY A 166 6.88 -1.33 -19.69
C GLY A 166 6.86 -1.95 -18.31
N LEU A 167 5.93 -2.86 -18.09
CA LEU A 167 5.70 -3.52 -16.82
C LEU A 167 5.33 -4.98 -17.06
N GLN A 168 6.05 -5.87 -16.40
CA GLN A 168 5.70 -7.29 -16.33
C GLN A 168 5.17 -7.61 -14.95
N ARG A 169 4.06 -8.33 -14.87
CA ARG A 169 3.46 -8.79 -13.64
C ARG A 169 3.28 -10.30 -13.67
N TYR A 170 3.61 -10.94 -12.56
CA TYR A 170 3.45 -12.37 -12.36
C TYR A 170 2.31 -12.62 -11.40
N GLY A 171 1.54 -13.66 -11.64
CA GLY A 171 0.39 -14.03 -10.82
C GLY A 171 -0.02 -15.47 -11.02
N GLN A 172 -1.16 -15.81 -10.47
CA GLN A 172 -1.71 -17.16 -10.54
C GLN A 172 -2.37 -17.41 -11.91
N LEU A 173 -1.96 -18.50 -12.57
CA LEU A 173 -2.51 -18.94 -13.86
C LEU A 173 -3.51 -20.09 -13.73
N SER A 174 -3.41 -20.86 -12.63
CA SER A 174 -4.35 -21.94 -12.28
C SER A 174 -4.33 -22.18 -10.78
N SER A 175 -5.10 -23.14 -10.27
CA SER A 175 -5.07 -23.50 -8.86
C SER A 175 -3.68 -23.88 -8.33
N THR A 176 -2.74 -24.27 -9.20
CA THR A 176 -1.42 -24.77 -8.81
C THR A 176 -0.26 -24.10 -9.55
N SER A 177 -0.50 -23.32 -10.60
CA SER A 177 0.55 -22.72 -11.43
C SER A 177 0.55 -21.20 -11.34
N TYR A 178 1.75 -20.64 -11.49
CA TYR A 178 2.03 -19.21 -11.49
C TYR A 178 2.91 -18.85 -12.68
N GLY A 179 2.76 -17.67 -13.22
CA GLY A 179 3.52 -17.18 -14.35
C GLY A 179 3.21 -15.74 -14.70
N LEU A 180 3.65 -15.33 -15.87
CA LEU A 180 3.42 -13.98 -16.39
C LEU A 180 1.93 -13.81 -16.70
N ILE A 181 1.31 -12.82 -16.06
CA ILE A 181 -0.11 -12.47 -16.27
C ILE A 181 -0.26 -11.20 -17.10
N ASP A 182 0.72 -10.30 -17.06
CA ASP A 182 0.76 -9.08 -17.86
C ASP A 182 2.17 -8.82 -18.39
N ASN A 183 2.28 -8.37 -19.63
CA ASN A 183 3.49 -7.86 -20.23
C ASN A 183 3.15 -6.56 -20.97
N LEU A 184 3.00 -5.50 -20.18
CA LEU A 184 2.45 -4.23 -20.61
C LEU A 184 3.49 -3.37 -21.31
N THR A 185 3.08 -2.76 -22.43
CA THR A 185 3.78 -1.66 -23.07
C THR A 185 2.92 -0.40 -22.93
N LEU A 186 3.48 0.65 -22.33
CA LEU A 186 2.81 1.91 -22.07
C LEU A 186 3.30 2.96 -23.09
N THR A 187 2.39 3.48 -23.87
CA THR A 187 2.64 4.60 -24.81
C THR A 187 2.16 5.89 -24.17
N LEU A 188 3.06 6.88 -24.09
CA LEU A 188 2.79 8.16 -23.44
C LEU A 188 2.85 9.30 -24.46
N ASN A 189 2.03 10.33 -24.21
CA ASN A 189 2.11 11.64 -24.84
C ASN A 189 2.57 12.64 -23.75
N GLY A 190 3.86 13.00 -23.73
CA GLY A 190 4.47 13.68 -22.59
C GLY A 190 4.40 12.80 -21.34
N ASN A 191 3.69 13.25 -20.31
CA ASN A 191 3.48 12.51 -19.05
C ASN A 191 2.07 11.89 -18.97
N GLN A 192 1.28 11.97 -20.02
CA GLN A 192 -0.06 11.39 -20.08
C GLN A 192 -0.03 10.04 -20.79
N LEU A 193 -0.69 9.05 -20.21
CA LEU A 193 -0.86 7.74 -20.82
C LEU A 193 -1.76 7.88 -22.06
N SER A 194 -1.34 7.32 -23.17
CA SER A 194 -2.10 7.36 -24.44
C SER A 194 -2.68 6.00 -24.81
N CYS A 195 -1.93 4.93 -24.51
CA CYS A 195 -2.32 3.56 -24.82
C CYS A 195 -1.58 2.59 -23.93
N VAL A 196 -2.20 1.47 -23.57
CA VAL A 196 -1.58 0.32 -22.90
C VAL A 196 -1.86 -0.93 -23.73
N GLU A 197 -0.79 -1.59 -24.11
CA GLU A 197 -0.84 -2.88 -24.81
C GLU A 197 -0.38 -3.99 -23.88
N ASP A 198 -1.10 -5.11 -23.86
CA ASP A 198 -0.67 -6.31 -23.18
C ASP A 198 -0.33 -7.41 -24.19
N ALA A 199 0.90 -7.89 -24.13
CA ALA A 199 1.36 -9.00 -24.98
C ALA A 199 0.93 -10.38 -24.42
N VAL A 200 0.31 -10.46 -23.26
CA VAL A 200 -0.21 -11.69 -22.65
C VAL A 200 -1.70 -11.80 -22.92
N SER A 201 -2.09 -12.88 -23.60
CA SER A 201 -3.51 -13.14 -23.91
C SER A 201 -4.22 -14.03 -22.89
N THR A 202 -3.48 -14.54 -21.90
CA THR A 202 -4.01 -15.49 -20.91
C THR A 202 -4.62 -14.75 -19.74
N ALA A 203 -5.91 -14.92 -19.51
CA ALA A 203 -6.56 -14.38 -18.32
C ALA A 203 -5.97 -14.98 -17.04
N ALA A 204 -5.73 -14.14 -16.04
CA ALA A 204 -5.31 -14.61 -14.72
C ALA A 204 -6.41 -15.48 -14.08
N TYR A 205 -5.97 -16.44 -13.29
CA TYR A 205 -6.87 -17.33 -12.54
C TYR A 205 -7.52 -16.60 -11.37
N GLY A 206 -8.80 -16.82 -11.15
CA GLY A 206 -9.51 -16.28 -10.00
C GLY A 206 -10.08 -14.87 -10.23
N THR A 207 -9.80 -13.94 -9.34
CA THR A 207 -10.44 -12.62 -9.26
C THR A 207 -9.94 -11.58 -10.27
N ASN A 208 -9.55 -11.97 -11.48
CA ASN A 208 -9.17 -11.04 -12.55
C ASN A 208 -8.16 -9.96 -12.10
N THR A 209 -6.98 -10.39 -11.70
CA THR A 209 -5.89 -9.49 -11.32
C THR A 209 -5.03 -9.05 -12.52
N ALA A 210 -5.24 -9.67 -13.69
CA ALA A 210 -4.58 -9.28 -14.94
C ALA A 210 -5.17 -8.00 -15.49
N PHE A 211 -4.37 -7.27 -16.26
CA PHE A 211 -4.85 -6.13 -17.04
C PHE A 211 -5.85 -6.62 -18.10
N VAL A 212 -6.94 -5.87 -18.27
CA VAL A 212 -7.92 -6.13 -19.34
C VAL A 212 -7.65 -5.13 -20.45
N ASN A 213 -7.09 -5.64 -21.55
CA ASN A 213 -6.83 -4.82 -22.73
C ASN A 213 -8.15 -4.61 -23.50
N GLY A 214 -8.80 -3.46 -23.30
CA GLY A 214 -10.11 -3.16 -23.85
C GLY A 214 -10.07 -2.75 -25.32
N ALA A 215 -9.25 -1.77 -25.66
CA ALA A 215 -9.30 -1.11 -26.96
C ALA A 215 -8.05 -1.29 -27.82
N SER A 216 -6.85 -1.39 -27.29
CA SER A 216 -5.58 -1.52 -28.04
C SER A 216 -5.41 -0.49 -29.15
N VAL A 217 -5.78 0.76 -28.92
CA VAL A 217 -5.73 1.82 -29.94
C VAL A 217 -5.04 3.07 -29.41
N ALA A 218 -4.36 3.77 -30.31
CA ALA A 218 -3.77 5.06 -29.96
C ALA A 218 -4.85 6.04 -29.49
N GLY A 219 -4.63 6.69 -28.32
CA GLY A 219 -5.59 7.64 -27.73
C GLY A 219 -6.79 6.99 -27.06
N GLU A 220 -6.67 5.76 -26.57
CA GLU A 220 -7.69 5.12 -25.74
C GLU A 220 -7.94 5.91 -24.45
N TYR A 221 -6.91 6.59 -23.93
CA TYR A 221 -7.01 7.52 -22.81
C TYR A 221 -7.09 8.97 -23.30
N ALA A 222 -8.07 9.74 -22.80
CA ALA A 222 -8.18 11.15 -23.08
C ALA A 222 -8.25 11.98 -21.80
N TYR A 223 -7.81 13.23 -21.90
CA TYR A 223 -7.67 14.11 -20.74
C TYR A 223 -8.27 15.49 -21.03
N ASP A 224 -8.77 16.17 -20.04
CA ASP A 224 -9.16 17.57 -20.11
C ASP A 224 -7.95 18.52 -20.10
N ALA A 225 -8.20 19.82 -20.22
CA ALA A 225 -7.15 20.84 -20.18
C ALA A 225 -6.38 20.93 -18.84
N ASN A 226 -6.92 20.38 -17.78
CA ASN A 226 -6.28 20.31 -16.44
C ASN A 226 -5.52 19.00 -16.22
N GLY A 227 -5.56 18.07 -17.19
CA GLY A 227 -4.91 16.76 -17.11
C GLY A 227 -5.72 15.70 -16.37
N ASN A 228 -7.00 15.91 -16.11
CA ASN A 228 -7.87 14.88 -15.56
C ASN A 228 -8.28 13.89 -16.64
N LEU A 229 -8.25 12.59 -16.31
CA LEU A 229 -8.71 11.54 -17.20
C LEU A 229 -10.22 11.72 -17.50
N THR A 230 -10.59 11.80 -18.77
CA THR A 230 -11.98 11.96 -19.22
C THR A 230 -12.49 10.78 -20.02
N LYS A 231 -11.58 9.91 -20.49
CA LYS A 231 -11.91 8.73 -21.29
C LYS A 231 -10.93 7.61 -21.01
N ASP A 232 -11.46 6.40 -20.85
CA ASP A 232 -10.78 5.10 -20.76
C ASP A 232 -11.63 4.12 -21.58
N LEU A 233 -11.06 3.47 -22.64
CA LEU A 233 -11.77 2.58 -23.58
C LEU A 233 -11.58 1.12 -23.27
#